data_057330d6afe418fa870117f580824bcf
#
_entry.id   057330d6afe418fa870117f580824bcf
#
_cell.length_a   1.000
_cell.length_b   1.000
_cell.length_c   1.000
_cell.angle_alpha   90.00
_cell.angle_beta   90.00
_cell.angle_gamma   90.00
#
_symmetry.space_group_name_H-M   'P 1'
#
loop_
_entity.id
_entity.type
_entity.pdbx_description
1 polymer ?
#
loop_
_entity_poly.entity_id
_entity_poly.type
_entity_poly.pdbx_seq_one_letter_code
_entity_poly.pdbx_strand_id
1 'polypeptide(L)'
;MMFTEKAMKAAEEKFSRLLEKAGEKKREEILSRLAQAEKTESADVIAAIKWIYANSPLSDLANYDFEIFQSCAAHGVFLRENSPFAKDLPEDIFLNYVLHVRVNEEELCDCRKFFYGLLADRVNSLSMHDAIIEANYWNAENVMYQATDSRTISALGAYYSAYGRCGEESAFGVNVYRAIGIPARQIYTPRWAHCDDNHAWVEVYCDGAWHFLGACEPEEVLNKGWFTNAASRAMLIHSRCFGEISGEEIISKVGMASFLNNLKLYAVTKYLKVCVKDEAGKPVQGAQVGFGILNYSSFFDAAIMDTDENGCCGLGTMHIHVKKGDVFCERLVYTPDVDTVEIVLKNEPVNYDTWEHFVSIAPKDQIVNGAKPTEEQKELGMKKTDAANKKREARVAAMFDADKAKAIVDKYGYGQEIYELLFESRSNVTRLEEFLEDETFSAHAKEKLLLTLSKKDRRDVDTDVLKEALALTKDYTFEDEELFYQYVVCPRVFNEPLRKNRQFILDFFTEEEKAAFRKDPRSVWEYINKEIAFNP
;
A
#
# COMPACT_ATOMS: atom_id res chain seq x y z
N MET A 1 20.36 19.80 15.75
CA MET A 1 20.01 18.37 15.90
C MET A 1 18.56 18.23 15.50
N MET A 2 18.29 17.43 14.49
CA MET A 2 16.95 17.27 13.90
C MET A 2 16.00 16.48 14.79
N PHE A 3 16.56 15.61 15.64
CA PHE A 3 15.83 14.72 16.54
C PHE A 3 16.03 15.10 18.00
N THR A 4 15.00 14.91 18.84
CA THR A 4 15.16 14.99 20.28
C THR A 4 16.02 13.82 20.79
N GLU A 5 16.72 14.02 21.91
CA GLU A 5 17.52 12.93 22.53
C GLU A 5 16.67 11.70 22.85
N LYS A 6 15.40 11.91 23.22
CA LYS A 6 14.45 10.82 23.49
C LYS A 6 14.14 10.00 22.24
N ALA A 7 13.86 10.66 21.11
CA ALA A 7 13.58 9.99 19.83
C ALA A 7 14.81 9.22 19.33
N MET A 8 16.00 9.81 19.45
CA MET A 8 17.28 9.18 19.10
C MET A 8 17.53 7.91 19.90
N LYS A 9 17.42 7.99 21.23
CA LYS A 9 17.65 6.83 22.10
C LYS A 9 16.66 5.71 21.83
N ALA A 10 15.39 6.01 21.66
CA ALA A 10 14.37 5.02 21.32
C ALA A 10 14.64 4.35 19.98
N ALA A 11 15.05 5.14 18.97
CA ALA A 11 15.41 4.62 17.65
C ALA A 11 16.64 3.70 17.72
N GLU A 12 17.68 4.06 18.45
CA GLU A 12 18.89 3.25 18.62
C GLU A 12 18.61 1.90 19.29
N GLU A 13 17.79 1.89 20.34
CA GLU A 13 17.39 0.66 21.04
C GLU A 13 16.54 -0.26 20.16
N LYS A 14 15.62 0.31 19.37
CA LYS A 14 14.80 -0.45 18.40
C LYS A 14 15.64 -0.98 17.26
N PHE A 15 16.51 -0.15 16.68
CA PHE A 15 17.41 -0.53 15.60
C PHE A 15 18.30 -1.71 15.99
N SER A 16 18.92 -1.66 17.16
CA SER A 16 19.76 -2.75 17.68
C SER A 16 18.98 -4.06 17.78
N ARG A 17 17.77 -4.02 18.36
CA ARG A 17 16.90 -5.22 18.48
C ARG A 17 16.46 -5.75 17.12
N LEU A 18 16.25 -4.87 16.13
CA LEU A 18 15.85 -5.27 14.79
C LEU A 18 17.01 -5.97 14.07
N LEU A 19 18.22 -5.45 14.19
CA LEU A 19 19.43 -6.07 13.64
C LEU A 19 19.70 -7.48 14.20
N GLU A 20 19.37 -7.72 15.47
CA GLU A 20 19.47 -9.05 16.07
C GLU A 20 18.50 -10.05 15.40
N LYS A 21 17.34 -9.59 14.98
CA LYS A 21 16.32 -10.42 14.29
C LYS A 21 16.61 -10.63 12.80
N ALA A 22 17.38 -9.74 12.17
CA ALA A 22 17.66 -9.79 10.73
C ALA A 22 18.60 -10.94 10.29
N GLY A 23 19.20 -11.66 11.25
CA GLY A 23 20.21 -12.68 10.97
C GLY A 23 21.61 -12.07 10.73
N GLU A 24 22.65 -12.91 10.90
CA GLU A 24 24.04 -12.45 10.95
C GLU A 24 24.48 -11.78 9.62
N LYS A 25 24.24 -12.42 8.50
CA LYS A 25 24.63 -11.92 7.16
C LYS A 25 24.02 -10.54 6.85
N LYS A 26 22.72 -10.37 7.06
CA LYS A 26 22.03 -9.11 6.78
C LYS A 26 22.41 -8.01 7.77
N ARG A 27 22.62 -8.38 9.02
CA ARG A 27 23.14 -7.48 10.05
C ARG A 27 24.52 -6.91 9.68
N GLU A 28 25.46 -7.77 9.27
CA GLU A 28 26.80 -7.36 8.84
C GLU A 28 26.74 -6.44 7.62
N GLU A 29 25.89 -6.78 6.63
CA GLU A 29 25.66 -5.93 5.45
C GLU A 29 25.20 -4.53 5.85
N ILE A 30 24.14 -4.42 6.67
CA ILE A 30 23.58 -3.12 7.09
C ILE A 30 24.62 -2.33 7.89
N LEU A 31 25.34 -2.96 8.83
CA LEU A 31 26.36 -2.29 9.64
C LEU A 31 27.54 -1.81 8.79
N SER A 32 27.97 -2.60 7.81
CA SER A 32 29.04 -2.21 6.87
C SER A 32 28.63 -0.99 6.03
N ARG A 33 27.40 -0.99 5.50
CA ARG A 33 26.85 0.15 4.75
C ARG A 33 26.69 1.39 5.63
N LEU A 34 26.21 1.23 6.86
CA LEU A 34 26.09 2.33 7.80
C LEU A 34 27.45 2.94 8.13
N ALA A 35 28.48 2.13 8.37
CA ALA A 35 29.85 2.61 8.60
C ALA A 35 30.47 3.31 7.38
N GLN A 36 30.02 3.00 6.17
CA GLN A 36 30.38 3.75 4.95
C GLN A 36 29.64 5.09 4.90
N ALA A 37 28.34 5.10 5.16
CA ALA A 37 27.54 6.31 5.19
C ALA A 37 28.01 7.30 6.26
N GLU A 38 28.49 6.85 7.44
CA GLU A 38 29.06 7.69 8.50
C GLU A 38 30.28 8.52 8.05
N LYS A 39 30.94 8.14 6.96
CA LYS A 39 32.11 8.88 6.41
C LYS A 39 31.69 10.02 5.50
N THR A 40 30.50 10.01 4.95
CA THR A 40 30.03 10.94 3.91
C THR A 40 28.79 11.72 4.29
N GLU A 41 27.97 11.17 5.19
CA GLU A 41 26.69 11.76 5.59
C GLU A 41 26.80 12.52 6.91
N SER A 42 25.88 13.45 7.13
CA SER A 42 25.78 14.17 8.40
C SER A 42 25.25 13.27 9.54
N ALA A 43 25.52 13.66 10.78
CA ALA A 43 25.00 12.95 11.95
C ALA A 43 23.46 12.85 11.95
N ASP A 44 22.76 13.86 11.45
CA ASP A 44 21.31 13.88 11.32
C ASP A 44 20.81 12.86 10.27
N VAL A 45 21.54 12.67 9.15
CA VAL A 45 21.22 11.64 8.15
C VAL A 45 21.42 10.23 8.73
N ILE A 46 22.52 9.99 9.45
CA ILE A 46 22.76 8.70 10.11
C ILE A 46 21.66 8.38 11.13
N ALA A 47 21.25 9.37 11.91
CA ALA A 47 20.16 9.24 12.86
C ALA A 47 18.83 8.92 12.14
N ALA A 48 18.56 9.59 11.01
CA ALA A 48 17.37 9.35 10.19
C ALA A 48 17.37 7.92 9.61
N ILE A 49 18.51 7.43 9.10
CA ILE A 49 18.65 6.04 8.63
C ILE A 49 18.27 5.06 9.74
N LYS A 50 18.89 5.19 10.93
CA LYS A 50 18.60 4.33 12.07
C LYS A 50 17.14 4.39 12.49
N TRP A 51 16.55 5.60 12.49
CA TRP A 51 15.13 5.77 12.83
C TRP A 51 14.20 5.10 11.81
N ILE A 52 14.48 5.23 10.51
CA ILE A 52 13.69 4.57 9.47
C ILE A 52 13.75 3.06 9.63
N TYR A 53 14.96 2.49 9.75
CA TYR A 53 15.13 1.06 10.00
C TYR A 53 14.40 0.59 11.26
N ALA A 54 14.53 1.31 12.36
CA ALA A 54 13.92 0.98 13.65
C ALA A 54 12.39 0.89 13.58
N ASN A 55 11.78 1.56 12.62
CA ASN A 55 10.33 1.63 12.45
C ASN A 55 9.84 0.95 11.15
N SER A 56 10.72 0.25 10.42
CA SER A 56 10.35 -0.50 9.22
C SER A 56 10.10 -1.99 9.53
N PRO A 57 9.19 -2.66 8.80
CA PRO A 57 9.02 -4.11 8.89
C PRO A 57 10.33 -4.87 8.62
N LEU A 58 10.50 -6.02 9.25
CA LEU A 58 11.68 -6.87 9.05
C LEU A 58 11.81 -7.32 7.58
N SER A 59 10.69 -7.52 6.90
CA SER A 59 10.66 -7.81 5.47
C SER A 59 11.29 -6.72 4.62
N ASP A 60 11.18 -5.46 5.01
CA ASP A 60 11.79 -4.36 4.27
C ASP A 60 13.31 -4.39 4.37
N LEU A 61 13.84 -4.71 5.55
CA LEU A 61 15.28 -4.89 5.74
C LEU A 61 15.83 -6.05 4.91
N ALA A 62 15.05 -7.13 4.80
CA ALA A 62 15.44 -8.31 4.03
C ALA A 62 15.41 -8.07 2.51
N ASN A 63 14.42 -7.32 2.05
CA ASN A 63 14.04 -7.27 0.63
C ASN A 63 14.54 -6.03 -0.12
N TYR A 64 14.97 -4.97 0.58
CA TYR A 64 15.35 -3.71 -0.06
C TYR A 64 16.79 -3.33 0.25
N ASP A 65 17.42 -2.64 -0.72
CA ASP A 65 18.79 -2.18 -0.62
C ASP A 65 18.92 -1.01 0.36
N PHE A 66 20.05 -0.94 1.05
CA PHE A 66 20.37 0.11 2.03
C PHE A 66 20.24 1.52 1.44
N GLU A 67 20.55 1.66 0.16
CA GLU A 67 20.56 2.93 -0.58
C GLU A 67 19.21 3.60 -0.63
N ILE A 68 18.10 2.83 -0.66
CA ILE A 68 16.73 3.39 -0.61
C ILE A 68 16.50 4.11 0.72
N PHE A 69 16.90 3.48 1.82
CA PHE A 69 16.76 4.05 3.17
C PHE A 69 17.68 5.26 3.37
N GLN A 70 18.93 5.18 2.90
CA GLN A 70 19.89 6.27 2.95
C GLN A 70 19.43 7.48 2.13
N SER A 71 19.00 7.27 0.88
CA SER A 71 18.50 8.33 0.01
C SER A 71 17.28 9.03 0.60
N CYS A 72 16.33 8.23 1.15
CA CYS A 72 15.15 8.78 1.80
C CYS A 72 15.50 9.58 3.07
N ALA A 73 16.42 9.09 3.90
CA ALA A 73 16.91 9.77 5.08
C ALA A 73 17.59 11.10 4.74
N ALA A 74 18.52 11.08 3.77
CA ALA A 74 19.22 12.28 3.32
C ALA A 74 18.25 13.32 2.74
N HIS A 75 17.25 12.88 1.96
CA HIS A 75 16.22 13.77 1.45
C HIS A 75 15.32 14.33 2.55
N GLY A 76 14.96 13.52 3.55
CA GLY A 76 14.20 13.98 4.71
C GLY A 76 14.94 15.08 5.50
N VAL A 77 16.24 14.89 5.76
CA VAL A 77 17.08 15.92 6.41
C VAL A 77 17.14 17.19 5.57
N PHE A 78 17.38 17.05 4.26
CA PHE A 78 17.34 18.19 3.33
C PHE A 78 16.01 18.96 3.41
N LEU A 79 14.87 18.25 3.43
CA LEU A 79 13.55 18.88 3.53
C LEU A 79 13.37 19.60 4.88
N ARG A 80 13.83 19.01 5.99
CA ARG A 80 13.75 19.63 7.31
C ARG A 80 14.49 20.96 7.38
N GLU A 81 15.57 21.08 6.62
CA GLU A 81 16.40 22.29 6.58
C GLU A 81 15.91 23.33 5.56
N ASN A 82 15.40 22.88 4.40
CA ASN A 82 15.22 23.72 3.23
C ASN A 82 13.77 23.86 2.74
N SER A 83 12.86 22.90 3.06
CA SER A 83 11.48 22.99 2.60
C SER A 83 10.69 24.02 3.39
N PRO A 84 9.94 24.91 2.72
CA PRO A 84 9.03 25.84 3.42
C PRO A 84 7.92 25.11 4.19
N PHE A 85 7.66 23.84 3.85
CA PHE A 85 6.57 23.06 4.43
C PHE A 85 7.01 22.15 5.58
N ALA A 86 8.29 21.78 5.66
CA ALA A 86 8.77 20.77 6.62
C ALA A 86 9.52 21.32 7.83
N LYS A 87 10.13 22.49 7.73
CA LYS A 87 11.09 22.99 8.73
C LYS A 87 10.48 23.22 10.13
N ASP A 88 9.22 23.64 10.21
CA ASP A 88 8.55 24.01 11.46
C ASP A 88 7.53 22.95 11.93
N LEU A 89 7.49 21.78 11.31
CA LEU A 89 6.58 20.70 11.69
C LEU A 89 6.89 20.15 13.09
N PRO A 90 5.87 19.71 13.85
CA PRO A 90 6.09 18.87 15.03
C PRO A 90 6.94 17.65 14.68
N GLU A 91 7.80 17.22 15.60
CA GLU A 91 8.76 16.12 15.37
C GLU A 91 8.05 14.81 14.98
N ASP A 92 7.01 14.44 15.70
CA ASP A 92 6.22 13.23 15.47
C ASP A 92 5.51 13.25 14.10
N ILE A 93 4.97 14.39 13.69
CA ILE A 93 4.36 14.59 12.37
C ILE A 93 5.42 14.45 11.27
N PHE A 94 6.57 15.09 11.44
CA PHE A 94 7.66 15.02 10.48
C PHE A 94 8.19 13.59 10.33
N LEU A 95 8.48 12.92 11.43
CA LEU A 95 9.05 11.59 11.44
C LEU A 95 8.11 10.56 10.80
N ASN A 96 6.86 10.53 11.22
CA ASN A 96 5.90 9.53 10.78
C ASN A 96 5.36 9.77 9.37
N TYR A 97 5.22 11.04 8.95
CA TYR A 97 4.43 11.39 7.77
C TYR A 97 5.19 12.17 6.69
N VAL A 98 6.47 12.49 6.93
CA VAL A 98 7.41 13.01 5.90
C VAL A 98 8.60 12.08 5.74
N LEU A 99 9.31 11.76 6.84
CA LEU A 99 10.56 11.01 6.80
C LEU A 99 10.34 9.52 6.48
N HIS A 100 9.33 8.87 7.07
CA HIS A 100 9.14 7.43 6.95
C HIS A 100 8.94 7.01 5.48
N VAL A 101 9.63 5.92 5.08
CA VAL A 101 9.64 5.44 3.69
C VAL A 101 8.31 4.82 3.28
N ARG A 102 7.71 4.02 4.18
CA ARG A 102 6.54 3.21 3.88
C ARG A 102 5.23 3.96 4.05
N VAL A 103 4.30 3.69 3.16
CA VAL A 103 2.92 4.21 3.19
C VAL A 103 1.94 3.09 3.55
N ASN A 104 2.02 1.96 2.84
CA ASN A 104 1.15 0.80 2.95
C ASN A 104 1.95 -0.50 2.69
N GLU A 105 1.53 -1.31 1.74
CA GLU A 105 2.15 -2.57 1.28
C GLU A 105 2.84 -2.42 -0.08
N GLU A 106 3.00 -1.19 -0.54
CA GLU A 106 3.62 -0.87 -1.82
C GLU A 106 5.06 -1.38 -1.91
N GLU A 107 5.52 -1.68 -3.11
CA GLU A 107 6.92 -1.88 -3.36
C GLU A 107 7.69 -0.58 -3.10
N LEU A 108 8.75 -0.62 -2.27
CA LEU A 108 9.57 0.55 -1.99
C LEU A 108 10.47 0.89 -3.19
N CYS A 109 10.65 2.19 -3.40
CA CYS A 109 11.54 2.71 -4.44
C CYS A 109 12.17 4.04 -4.00
N ASP A 110 13.31 4.39 -4.59
CA ASP A 110 13.96 5.68 -4.39
C ASP A 110 13.29 6.76 -5.26
N CYS A 111 12.17 7.29 -4.80
CA CYS A 111 11.33 8.22 -5.56
C CYS A 111 11.39 9.67 -5.07
N ARG A 112 11.88 9.92 -3.84
CA ARG A 112 11.71 11.22 -3.17
C ARG A 112 12.43 12.35 -3.90
N LYS A 113 13.71 12.19 -4.24
CA LYS A 113 14.48 13.19 -4.99
C LYS A 113 13.94 13.38 -6.40
N PHE A 114 13.49 12.30 -7.03
CA PHE A 114 12.91 12.35 -8.37
C PHE A 114 11.64 13.23 -8.39
N PHE A 115 10.67 12.97 -7.51
CA PHE A 115 9.44 13.76 -7.45
C PHE A 115 9.68 15.19 -6.99
N TYR A 116 10.61 15.41 -6.05
CA TYR A 116 11.02 16.75 -5.65
C TYR A 116 11.55 17.56 -6.85
N GLY A 117 12.42 16.97 -7.65
CA GLY A 117 12.98 17.62 -8.84
C GLY A 117 11.95 18.00 -9.90
N LEU A 118 10.81 17.28 -9.95
CA LEU A 118 9.72 17.57 -10.89
C LEU A 118 8.71 18.60 -10.38
N LEU A 119 8.59 18.75 -9.06
CA LEU A 119 7.47 19.49 -8.49
C LEU A 119 7.89 20.71 -7.65
N ALA A 120 9.10 20.75 -7.09
CA ALA A 120 9.53 21.77 -6.14
C ALA A 120 9.39 23.20 -6.68
N ASP A 121 9.82 23.46 -7.90
CA ASP A 121 9.73 24.79 -8.54
C ASP A 121 8.28 25.25 -8.71
N ARG A 122 7.35 24.31 -8.84
CA ARG A 122 5.92 24.60 -9.02
C ARG A 122 5.22 24.96 -7.72
N VAL A 123 5.71 24.47 -6.56
CA VAL A 123 4.97 24.56 -5.30
C VAL A 123 5.68 25.30 -4.17
N ASN A 124 7.02 25.40 -4.16
CA ASN A 124 7.76 25.94 -3.01
C ASN A 124 7.50 27.43 -2.73
N SER A 125 6.97 28.18 -3.69
CA SER A 125 6.59 29.59 -3.52
C SER A 125 5.14 29.80 -3.06
N LEU A 126 4.36 28.72 -2.97
CA LEU A 126 2.94 28.75 -2.59
C LEU A 126 2.78 28.62 -1.07
N SER A 127 1.59 28.97 -0.56
CA SER A 127 1.17 28.55 0.77
C SER A 127 1.11 27.00 0.83
N MET A 128 1.21 26.40 2.02
CA MET A 128 1.09 24.93 2.13
C MET A 128 -0.27 24.45 1.60
N HIS A 129 -1.35 25.16 1.90
CA HIS A 129 -2.68 24.85 1.39
C HIS A 129 -2.73 24.83 -0.14
N ASP A 130 -2.22 25.86 -0.80
CA ASP A 130 -2.23 25.95 -2.27
C ASP A 130 -1.26 24.95 -2.90
N ALA A 131 -0.12 24.68 -2.25
CA ALA A 131 0.85 23.67 -2.68
C ALA A 131 0.26 22.26 -2.67
N ILE A 132 -0.57 21.94 -1.67
CA ILE A 132 -1.28 20.65 -1.59
C ILE A 132 -2.24 20.48 -2.78
N ILE A 133 -3.06 21.50 -3.04
CA ILE A 133 -4.02 21.49 -4.16
C ILE A 133 -3.27 21.40 -5.49
N GLU A 134 -2.23 22.20 -5.68
CA GLU A 134 -1.44 22.22 -6.92
C GLU A 134 -0.70 20.89 -7.17
N ALA A 135 -0.16 20.28 -6.10
CA ALA A 135 0.46 18.96 -6.18
C ALA A 135 -0.56 17.87 -6.57
N ASN A 136 -1.83 17.97 -6.15
CA ASN A 136 -2.85 17.02 -6.57
C ASN A 136 -3.23 17.16 -8.05
N TYR A 137 -3.26 18.37 -8.59
CA TYR A 137 -3.38 18.56 -10.04
C TYR A 137 -2.20 17.95 -10.78
N TRP A 138 -0.96 18.10 -10.25
CA TRP A 138 0.20 17.45 -10.81
C TRP A 138 0.11 15.91 -10.72
N ASN A 139 -0.42 15.37 -9.63
CA ASN A 139 -0.69 13.94 -9.49
C ASN A 139 -1.63 13.46 -10.62
N ALA A 140 -2.71 14.17 -10.88
CA ALA A 140 -3.67 13.86 -11.94
C ALA A 140 -3.10 14.04 -13.36
N GLU A 141 -2.10 14.93 -13.54
CA GLU A 141 -1.35 15.04 -14.80
C GLU A 141 -0.54 13.76 -15.09
N ASN A 142 -0.26 12.93 -14.10
CA ASN A 142 0.64 11.80 -14.20
C ASN A 142 -0.03 10.44 -14.00
N VAL A 143 -1.01 10.33 -13.11
CA VAL A 143 -1.66 9.06 -12.75
C VAL A 143 -3.17 9.24 -12.72
N MET A 144 -3.91 8.22 -13.17
CA MET A 144 -5.36 8.14 -13.02
C MET A 144 -5.80 6.75 -12.60
N TYR A 145 -7.04 6.66 -12.15
CA TYR A 145 -7.63 5.39 -11.74
C TYR A 145 -7.75 4.40 -12.90
N GLN A 146 -7.31 3.18 -12.64
CA GLN A 146 -7.61 2.00 -13.44
C GLN A 146 -7.69 0.78 -12.52
N ALA A 147 -8.79 0.02 -12.62
CA ALA A 147 -8.90 -1.26 -11.94
C ALA A 147 -7.82 -2.23 -12.46
N THR A 148 -7.09 -2.84 -11.53
CA THR A 148 -5.98 -3.76 -11.80
C THR A 148 -5.97 -4.91 -10.79
N ASP A 149 -4.97 -5.80 -10.86
CA ASP A 149 -4.78 -6.87 -9.87
C ASP A 149 -4.44 -6.34 -8.46
N SER A 150 -4.37 -7.24 -7.48
CA SER A 150 -4.20 -6.88 -6.07
C SER A 150 -2.79 -6.43 -5.66
N ARG A 151 -1.76 -6.64 -6.50
CA ARG A 151 -0.39 -6.20 -6.20
C ARG A 151 -0.31 -4.67 -6.13
N THR A 152 0.27 -4.11 -5.08
CA THR A 152 0.50 -2.67 -4.95
C THR A 152 1.89 -2.32 -5.47
N ILE A 153 1.94 -1.65 -6.63
CA ILE A 153 3.20 -1.23 -7.26
C ILE A 153 3.84 -0.05 -6.51
N SER A 154 5.12 0.20 -6.80
CA SER A 154 5.84 1.34 -6.25
C SER A 154 5.29 2.68 -6.77
N ALA A 155 5.61 3.77 -6.07
CA ALA A 155 5.23 5.11 -6.51
C ALA A 155 5.83 5.46 -7.89
N LEU A 156 7.06 5.04 -8.19
CA LEU A 156 7.64 5.17 -9.54
C LEU A 156 6.93 4.27 -10.55
N GLY A 157 6.55 3.06 -10.14
CA GLY A 157 5.75 2.16 -10.98
C GLY A 157 4.41 2.78 -11.37
N ALA A 158 3.70 3.42 -10.44
CA ALA A 158 2.46 4.15 -10.72
C ALA A 158 2.71 5.33 -11.67
N TYR A 159 3.75 6.12 -11.42
CA TYR A 159 4.15 7.23 -12.29
C TYR A 159 4.44 6.76 -13.72
N TYR A 160 5.26 5.73 -13.90
CA TYR A 160 5.63 5.20 -15.22
C TYR A 160 4.49 4.47 -15.92
N SER A 161 3.58 3.87 -15.17
CA SER A 161 2.35 3.26 -15.73
C SER A 161 1.32 4.28 -16.14
N ALA A 162 1.31 5.47 -15.55
CA ALA A 162 0.29 6.50 -15.62
C ALA A 162 -1.10 6.07 -15.08
N TYR A 163 -1.18 4.91 -14.45
CA TYR A 163 -2.41 4.32 -13.92
C TYR A 163 -2.16 3.59 -12.60
N GLY A 164 -3.19 3.55 -11.76
CA GLY A 164 -3.23 2.75 -10.55
C GLY A 164 -4.67 2.56 -10.05
N ARG A 165 -4.92 1.55 -9.22
CA ARG A 165 -6.14 1.49 -8.42
C ARG A 165 -6.03 2.48 -7.25
N CYS A 166 -7.14 2.74 -6.56
CA CYS A 166 -7.17 3.76 -5.48
C CYS A 166 -6.06 3.61 -4.43
N GLY A 167 -5.69 2.37 -4.06
CA GLY A 167 -4.58 2.10 -3.14
C GLY A 167 -3.21 2.51 -3.69
N GLU A 168 -3.01 2.43 -5.00
CA GLU A 168 -1.77 2.83 -5.68
C GLU A 168 -1.73 4.32 -5.95
N GLU A 169 -2.85 4.93 -6.36
CA GLU A 169 -2.97 6.37 -6.51
C GLU A 169 -2.69 7.08 -5.19
N SER A 170 -3.25 6.57 -4.08
CA SER A 170 -3.03 7.16 -2.76
C SER A 170 -1.61 6.93 -2.26
N ALA A 171 -0.99 5.76 -2.47
CA ALA A 171 0.42 5.54 -2.13
C ALA A 171 1.35 6.42 -2.97
N PHE A 172 1.07 6.60 -4.26
CA PHE A 172 1.77 7.54 -5.14
C PHE A 172 1.65 8.98 -4.62
N GLY A 173 0.41 9.47 -4.38
CA GLY A 173 0.14 10.82 -3.90
C GLY A 173 0.84 11.11 -2.57
N VAL A 174 0.78 10.18 -1.61
CA VAL A 174 1.50 10.30 -0.32
C VAL A 174 3.00 10.43 -0.54
N ASN A 175 3.61 9.62 -1.43
CA ASN A 175 5.03 9.73 -1.73
C ASN A 175 5.40 11.08 -2.38
N VAL A 176 4.54 11.60 -3.26
CA VAL A 176 4.71 12.92 -3.87
C VAL A 176 4.66 14.03 -2.82
N TYR A 177 3.66 14.04 -1.93
CA TYR A 177 3.56 15.01 -0.85
C TYR A 177 4.77 14.96 0.10
N ARG A 178 5.14 13.76 0.54
CA ARG A 178 6.31 13.56 1.39
C ARG A 178 7.61 14.01 0.70
N ALA A 179 7.70 13.87 -0.63
CA ALA A 179 8.87 14.29 -1.41
C ALA A 179 9.10 15.81 -1.38
N ILE A 180 8.05 16.61 -1.27
CA ILE A 180 8.13 18.09 -1.15
C ILE A 180 8.09 18.60 0.29
N GLY A 181 7.99 17.70 1.28
CA GLY A 181 8.00 18.03 2.70
C GLY A 181 6.62 18.28 3.31
N ILE A 182 5.55 17.92 2.63
CA ILE A 182 4.18 17.98 3.14
C ILE A 182 3.83 16.65 3.81
N PRO A 183 3.44 16.65 5.11
CA PRO A 183 3.06 15.42 5.79
C PRO A 183 1.80 14.82 5.18
N ALA A 184 1.87 13.54 4.82
CA ALA A 184 0.75 12.85 4.21
C ALA A 184 0.65 11.39 4.66
N ARG A 185 -0.57 10.89 4.70
CA ARG A 185 -0.88 9.48 4.98
C ARG A 185 -1.97 8.95 4.06
N GLN A 186 -1.92 7.66 3.77
CA GLN A 186 -2.99 6.97 3.07
C GLN A 186 -4.13 6.67 4.04
N ILE A 187 -5.32 6.94 3.59
CA ILE A 187 -6.56 6.62 4.29
C ILE A 187 -7.27 5.49 3.55
N TYR A 188 -7.89 4.62 4.32
CA TYR A 188 -8.58 3.45 3.79
C TYR A 188 -9.87 3.18 4.53
N THR A 189 -10.94 2.95 3.78
CA THR A 189 -12.14 2.28 4.28
C THR A 189 -12.18 0.87 3.71
N PRO A 190 -12.06 -0.17 4.55
CA PRO A 190 -11.96 -1.54 4.07
C PRO A 190 -13.24 -2.03 3.42
N ARG A 191 -14.39 -1.54 3.87
CA ARG A 191 -15.71 -1.83 3.32
C ARG A 191 -16.64 -0.66 3.53
N TRP A 192 -17.38 -0.29 2.50
CA TRP A 192 -18.47 0.66 2.63
C TRP A 192 -19.70 0.01 3.31
N ALA A 193 -20.42 0.80 4.11
CA ALA A 193 -21.65 0.34 4.72
C ALA A 193 -22.86 0.37 3.78
N HIS A 194 -22.76 1.01 2.62
CA HIS A 194 -23.88 1.25 1.71
C HIS A 194 -23.72 0.58 0.33
N CYS A 195 -22.56 0.00 0.04
CA CYS A 195 -22.32 -0.74 -1.19
C CYS A 195 -21.14 -1.72 -1.03
N ASP A 196 -21.10 -2.71 -1.91
CA ASP A 196 -20.08 -3.76 -1.94
C ASP A 196 -18.80 -3.24 -2.58
N ASP A 197 -18.03 -2.43 -1.84
CA ASP A 197 -16.76 -1.87 -2.29
C ASP A 197 -15.92 -1.35 -1.12
N ASN A 198 -14.72 -0.89 -1.43
CA ASN A 198 -13.77 -0.22 -0.54
C ASN A 198 -13.20 1.02 -1.23
N HIS A 199 -12.44 1.83 -0.51
CA HIS A 199 -11.75 2.97 -1.13
C HIS A 199 -10.52 3.39 -0.33
N ALA A 200 -9.54 3.99 -1.05
CA ALA A 200 -8.36 4.59 -0.46
C ALA A 200 -8.15 5.99 -1.03
N TRP A 201 -7.76 6.93 -0.17
CA TRP A 201 -7.48 8.32 -0.51
C TRP A 201 -6.34 8.88 0.35
N VAL A 202 -6.17 10.19 0.41
CA VAL A 202 -5.06 10.84 1.11
C VAL A 202 -5.56 11.79 2.18
N GLU A 203 -4.89 11.82 3.32
CA GLU A 203 -4.89 12.94 4.24
C GLU A 203 -3.53 13.63 4.24
N VAL A 204 -3.56 14.96 4.35
CA VAL A 204 -2.40 15.85 4.46
C VAL A 204 -2.51 16.71 5.72
N TYR A 205 -1.37 16.99 6.36
CA TYR A 205 -1.33 17.84 7.54
C TYR A 205 -0.98 19.28 7.13
N CYS A 206 -1.88 20.20 7.43
CA CYS A 206 -1.72 21.61 7.12
C CYS A 206 -2.37 22.44 8.24
N ASP A 207 -1.74 23.55 8.61
CA ASP A 207 -2.26 24.50 9.62
C ASP A 207 -2.64 23.86 10.97
N GLY A 208 -1.89 22.83 11.38
CA GLY A 208 -2.10 22.15 12.65
C GLY A 208 -3.19 21.08 12.65
N ALA A 209 -3.76 20.72 11.50
CA ALA A 209 -4.85 19.75 11.36
C ALA A 209 -4.67 18.84 10.15
N TRP A 210 -5.33 17.67 10.18
CA TRP A 210 -5.45 16.76 9.04
C TRP A 210 -6.62 17.19 8.14
N HIS A 211 -6.37 17.17 6.83
CA HIS A 211 -7.35 17.46 5.78
C HIS A 211 -7.33 16.33 4.75
N PHE A 212 -8.51 15.96 4.24
CA PHE A 212 -8.62 14.92 3.23
C PHE A 212 -8.78 15.47 1.81
N LEU A 213 -8.36 14.67 0.83
CA LEU A 213 -8.54 14.91 -0.60
C LEU A 213 -8.45 13.58 -1.36
N GLY A 214 -9.06 13.52 -2.56
CA GLY A 214 -8.91 12.38 -3.46
C GLY A 214 -7.47 12.26 -3.97
N ALA A 215 -6.97 11.03 -4.06
CA ALA A 215 -5.65 10.78 -4.64
C ALA A 215 -5.73 10.85 -6.17
N CYS A 216 -4.89 11.65 -6.81
CA CYS A 216 -4.93 11.88 -8.26
C CYS A 216 -6.31 12.37 -8.78
N GLU A 217 -7.19 12.74 -7.88
CA GLU A 217 -8.55 13.22 -8.14
C GLU A 217 -8.67 14.64 -7.55
N PRO A 218 -8.10 15.66 -8.23
CA PRO A 218 -7.98 16.99 -7.68
C PRO A 218 -9.33 17.67 -7.55
N GLU A 219 -9.51 18.30 -6.40
CA GLU A 219 -10.62 19.18 -6.09
C GLU A 219 -10.13 20.61 -5.86
N GLU A 220 -11.03 21.56 -5.85
CA GLU A 220 -10.69 22.98 -5.74
C GLU A 220 -10.31 23.42 -4.33
N VAL A 221 -10.74 22.61 -3.33
CA VAL A 221 -10.54 22.89 -1.89
C VAL A 221 -10.22 21.58 -1.16
N LEU A 222 -9.54 21.69 -0.03
CA LEU A 222 -9.36 20.56 0.89
C LEU A 222 -10.69 20.16 1.54
N ASN A 223 -10.74 18.96 2.09
CA ASN A 223 -11.95 18.35 2.70
C ASN A 223 -13.11 18.22 1.70
N LYS A 224 -12.79 17.93 0.45
CA LYS A 224 -13.72 17.62 -0.62
C LYS A 224 -13.20 16.43 -1.43
N GLY A 225 -14.11 15.59 -1.87
CA GLY A 225 -13.90 14.46 -2.77
C GLY A 225 -15.26 13.89 -3.15
N TRP A 226 -15.36 13.15 -4.26
CA TRP A 226 -16.60 12.48 -4.66
C TRP A 226 -17.14 11.56 -3.56
N PHE A 227 -16.24 11.01 -2.74
CA PHE A 227 -16.54 10.10 -1.64
C PHE A 227 -16.96 10.79 -0.33
N THR A 228 -17.04 12.13 -0.26
CA THR A 228 -17.32 12.87 1.00
C THR A 228 -18.59 12.36 1.69
N ASN A 229 -19.69 12.18 0.95
CA ASN A 229 -20.93 11.64 1.52
C ASN A 229 -20.79 10.18 1.93
N ALA A 230 -20.12 9.37 1.12
CA ALA A 230 -19.85 7.96 1.41
C ALA A 230 -18.98 7.80 2.67
N ALA A 231 -17.95 8.61 2.83
CA ALA A 231 -17.09 8.63 4.01
C ALA A 231 -17.84 9.02 5.28
N SER A 232 -18.82 9.94 5.19
CA SER A 232 -19.67 10.32 6.33
C SER A 232 -20.61 9.21 6.82
N ARG A 233 -20.77 8.15 6.05
CA ARG A 233 -21.54 6.93 6.37
C ARG A 233 -20.67 5.73 6.66
N ALA A 234 -19.36 5.86 6.55
CA ALA A 234 -18.45 4.75 6.78
C ALA A 234 -18.50 4.28 8.24
N MET A 235 -18.33 2.98 8.43
CA MET A 235 -18.29 2.37 9.75
C MET A 235 -16.89 2.30 10.33
N LEU A 236 -15.88 2.31 9.46
CA LEU A 236 -14.47 2.44 9.78
C LEU A 236 -13.73 3.18 8.67
N ILE A 237 -12.91 4.13 9.08
CA ILE A 237 -11.89 4.78 8.25
C ILE A 237 -10.60 4.75 9.05
N HIS A 238 -9.53 4.23 8.46
CA HIS A 238 -8.27 4.08 9.16
C HIS A 238 -7.07 4.47 8.30
N SER A 239 -5.95 4.72 8.96
CA SER A 239 -4.62 4.86 8.36
C SER A 239 -3.65 3.88 9.00
N ARG A 240 -2.47 3.72 8.38
CA ARG A 240 -1.35 2.98 8.95
C ARG A 240 -0.26 3.95 9.40
N CYS A 241 0.35 3.66 10.54
CA CYS A 241 1.55 4.33 11.02
C CYS A 241 2.56 3.30 11.50
N PHE A 242 3.81 3.48 11.11
CA PHE A 242 4.90 2.54 11.43
C PHE A 242 5.79 3.04 12.57
N GLY A 243 5.73 4.32 12.90
CA GLY A 243 6.49 4.93 13.99
C GLY A 243 5.74 4.97 15.32
N GLU A 244 6.21 5.81 16.22
CA GLU A 244 5.56 6.02 17.51
C GLU A 244 4.36 6.95 17.36
N ILE A 245 3.27 6.59 18.04
CA ILE A 245 2.00 7.29 17.98
C ILE A 245 1.70 7.86 19.37
N SER A 246 1.27 9.10 19.39
CA SER A 246 0.77 9.75 20.57
C SER A 246 -0.57 10.43 20.29
N GLY A 247 -1.57 10.17 21.14
CA GLY A 247 -2.87 10.86 21.10
C GLY A 247 -3.86 10.39 20.04
N GLU A 248 -3.51 9.41 19.18
CA GLU A 248 -4.43 8.83 18.21
C GLU A 248 -4.97 7.46 18.70
N GLU A 249 -6.18 7.10 18.30
CA GLU A 249 -6.83 5.84 18.65
C GLU A 249 -6.29 4.70 17.78
N ILE A 250 -5.64 3.74 18.42
CA ILE A 250 -5.13 2.53 17.76
C ILE A 250 -6.20 1.45 17.80
N ILE A 251 -6.66 0.99 16.63
CA ILE A 251 -7.65 -0.09 16.49
C ILE A 251 -6.98 -1.47 16.55
N SER A 252 -5.81 -1.60 15.93
CA SER A 252 -5.06 -2.85 15.92
C SER A 252 -3.59 -2.60 15.63
N LYS A 253 -2.76 -3.62 15.89
CA LYS A 253 -1.35 -3.64 15.50
C LYS A 253 -1.06 -4.95 14.76
N VAL A 254 -0.46 -4.83 13.59
CA VAL A 254 -0.01 -5.98 12.79
C VAL A 254 1.46 -5.78 12.48
N GLY A 255 2.31 -6.62 13.06
CA GLY A 255 3.76 -6.45 12.96
C GLY A 255 4.22 -5.07 13.48
N MET A 256 4.83 -4.27 12.63
CA MET A 256 5.28 -2.90 12.94
C MET A 256 4.22 -1.84 12.67
N ALA A 257 3.16 -2.17 11.93
CA ALA A 257 2.11 -1.23 11.58
C ALA A 257 1.07 -1.10 12.69
N SER A 258 0.77 0.13 13.08
CA SER A 258 -0.40 0.48 13.90
C SER A 258 -1.50 1.01 12.99
N PHE A 259 -2.73 0.52 13.17
CA PHE A 259 -3.91 0.99 12.45
C PHE A 259 -4.63 2.02 13.32
N LEU A 260 -4.80 3.22 12.78
CA LEU A 260 -5.34 4.38 13.49
C LEU A 260 -6.76 4.64 13.05
N ASN A 261 -7.68 4.88 14.01
CA ASN A 261 -9.05 5.26 13.71
C ASN A 261 -9.15 6.73 13.30
N ASN A 262 -9.46 6.98 12.04
CA ASN A 262 -9.60 8.33 11.47
C ASN A 262 -11.08 8.75 11.28
N LEU A 263 -12.04 7.91 11.65
CA LEU A 263 -13.46 8.11 11.35
C LEU A 263 -14.00 9.46 11.84
N LYS A 264 -13.50 9.98 12.96
CA LYS A 264 -13.93 11.27 13.54
C LYS A 264 -13.76 12.46 12.60
N LEU A 265 -12.82 12.38 11.65
CA LEU A 265 -12.59 13.45 10.67
C LEU A 265 -13.75 13.53 9.65
N TYR A 266 -14.47 12.45 9.44
CA TYR A 266 -15.44 12.28 8.37
C TYR A 266 -16.88 12.22 8.84
N ALA A 267 -17.13 11.54 9.96
CA ALA A 267 -18.47 11.19 10.43
C ALA A 267 -18.67 11.53 11.89
N VAL A 268 -19.92 11.74 12.28
CA VAL A 268 -20.30 11.73 13.69
C VAL A 268 -20.10 10.32 14.23
N THR A 269 -19.29 10.19 15.27
CA THR A 269 -18.91 8.90 15.83
C THR A 269 -19.63 8.62 17.15
N LYS A 270 -19.91 7.34 17.38
CA LYS A 270 -20.38 6.81 18.65
C LYS A 270 -19.44 5.68 19.07
N TYR A 271 -19.07 5.63 20.34
CA TYR A 271 -18.30 4.52 20.88
C TYR A 271 -19.22 3.43 21.39
N LEU A 272 -18.93 2.19 21.00
CA LEU A 272 -19.56 1.00 21.50
C LEU A 272 -18.57 0.22 22.36
N LYS A 273 -18.89 0.01 23.62
CA LYS A 273 -18.10 -0.81 24.53
C LYS A 273 -18.59 -2.25 24.50
N VAL A 274 -17.70 -3.21 24.25
CA VAL A 274 -18.00 -4.64 24.34
C VAL A 274 -17.32 -5.21 25.56
N CYS A 275 -18.11 -5.83 26.46
CA CYS A 275 -17.62 -6.45 27.69
C CYS A 275 -17.82 -7.96 27.59
N VAL A 276 -16.74 -8.72 27.63
CA VAL A 276 -16.77 -10.18 27.54
C VAL A 276 -16.59 -10.81 28.93
N LYS A 277 -17.51 -11.68 29.32
CA LYS A 277 -17.48 -12.41 30.58
C LYS A 277 -17.56 -13.92 30.31
N ASP A 278 -17.04 -14.74 31.22
CA ASP A 278 -17.27 -16.18 31.22
C ASP A 278 -18.66 -16.51 31.81
N GLU A 279 -19.03 -17.78 31.82
CA GLU A 279 -20.29 -18.25 32.39
C GLU A 279 -20.43 -18.02 33.92
N ALA A 280 -19.28 -17.79 34.61
CA ALA A 280 -19.27 -17.42 36.03
C ALA A 280 -19.32 -15.88 36.24
N GLY A 281 -19.47 -15.09 35.18
CA GLY A 281 -19.54 -13.63 35.20
C GLY A 281 -18.18 -12.93 35.37
N LYS A 282 -17.05 -13.62 35.24
CA LYS A 282 -15.70 -13.02 35.32
C LYS A 282 -15.29 -12.42 33.98
N PRO A 283 -14.60 -11.25 33.96
CA PRO A 283 -14.04 -10.69 32.76
C PRO A 283 -13.09 -11.65 32.05
N VAL A 284 -13.15 -11.68 30.72
CA VAL A 284 -12.29 -12.51 29.88
C VAL A 284 -11.29 -11.62 29.15
N GLN A 285 -10.02 -11.67 29.55
CA GLN A 285 -8.94 -10.98 28.87
C GLN A 285 -8.45 -11.74 27.64
N GLY A 286 -8.07 -11.02 26.57
CA GLY A 286 -7.52 -11.59 25.35
C GLY A 286 -8.55 -12.41 24.55
N ALA A 287 -9.85 -12.10 24.67
CA ALA A 287 -10.84 -12.56 23.72
C ALA A 287 -10.82 -11.64 22.50
N GLN A 288 -10.79 -12.21 21.30
CA GLN A 288 -10.89 -11.46 20.06
C GLN A 288 -12.34 -11.04 19.82
N VAL A 289 -12.55 -9.74 19.66
CA VAL A 289 -13.84 -9.14 19.35
C VAL A 289 -13.78 -8.58 17.95
N GLY A 290 -14.53 -9.15 17.03
CA GLY A 290 -14.68 -8.68 15.65
C GLY A 290 -15.85 -7.71 15.54
N PHE A 291 -15.63 -6.62 14.83
CA PHE A 291 -16.63 -5.60 14.52
C PHE A 291 -16.96 -5.70 13.04
N GLY A 292 -18.03 -6.42 12.70
CA GLY A 292 -18.38 -6.79 11.35
C GLY A 292 -19.41 -5.86 10.71
N ILE A 293 -19.26 -5.63 9.42
CA ILE A 293 -20.25 -4.96 8.57
C ILE A 293 -20.72 -5.91 7.47
N LEU A 294 -21.97 -5.78 7.05
CA LEU A 294 -22.47 -6.54 5.92
C LEU A 294 -21.93 -5.94 4.62
N ASN A 295 -21.21 -6.76 3.86
CA ASN A 295 -20.64 -6.36 2.58
C ASN A 295 -20.33 -7.62 1.76
N TYR A 296 -20.57 -7.62 0.44
CA TYR A 296 -20.45 -8.83 -0.40
C TYR A 296 -21.21 -10.04 0.16
N SER A 297 -22.45 -9.81 0.64
CA SER A 297 -23.33 -10.84 1.19
C SER A 297 -22.77 -11.64 2.38
N SER A 298 -21.78 -11.08 3.10
CA SER A 298 -21.22 -11.66 4.31
C SER A 298 -20.93 -10.59 5.35
N PHE A 299 -20.78 -11.00 6.62
CA PHE A 299 -20.23 -10.12 7.63
C PHE A 299 -18.70 -10.13 7.52
N PHE A 300 -18.16 -8.94 7.28
CA PHE A 300 -16.73 -8.71 7.19
C PHE A 300 -16.26 -7.91 8.42
N ASP A 301 -15.24 -8.40 9.11
CA ASP A 301 -14.66 -7.68 10.23
C ASP A 301 -13.90 -6.45 9.73
N ALA A 302 -14.49 -5.28 9.97
CA ALA A 302 -13.81 -4.01 9.72
C ALA A 302 -12.65 -3.79 10.71
N ALA A 303 -12.81 -4.28 11.96
CA ALA A 303 -11.75 -4.29 12.96
C ALA A 303 -11.88 -5.53 13.86
N ILE A 304 -10.73 -6.00 14.37
CA ILE A 304 -10.64 -7.04 15.40
C ILE A 304 -9.79 -6.47 16.53
N MET A 305 -10.31 -6.51 17.75
CA MET A 305 -9.64 -6.00 18.96
C MET A 305 -9.65 -7.07 20.05
N ASP A 306 -8.55 -7.14 20.79
CA ASP A 306 -8.48 -8.00 21.96
C ASP A 306 -9.07 -7.29 23.18
N THR A 307 -9.80 -8.03 24.02
CA THR A 307 -10.27 -7.51 25.31
C THR A 307 -9.09 -7.31 26.27
N ASP A 308 -9.14 -6.23 27.04
CA ASP A 308 -8.20 -5.93 28.12
C ASP A 308 -8.43 -6.83 29.36
N GLU A 309 -7.74 -6.54 30.45
CA GLU A 309 -7.89 -7.28 31.72
C GLU A 309 -9.31 -7.22 32.33
N ASN A 310 -10.13 -6.25 31.93
CA ASN A 310 -11.52 -6.10 32.33
C ASN A 310 -12.51 -6.75 31.34
N GLY A 311 -12.01 -7.39 30.28
CA GLY A 311 -12.83 -8.02 29.27
C GLY A 311 -13.52 -7.04 28.31
N CYS A 312 -13.00 -5.84 28.15
CA CYS A 312 -13.60 -4.77 27.36
C CYS A 312 -12.73 -4.33 26.19
N CYS A 313 -13.36 -3.95 25.11
CA CYS A 313 -12.77 -3.21 23.99
C CYS A 313 -13.80 -2.23 23.42
N GLY A 314 -13.39 -1.21 22.69
CA GLY A 314 -14.30 -0.18 22.20
C GLY A 314 -14.08 0.18 20.73
N LEU A 315 -15.17 0.20 19.96
CA LEU A 315 -15.26 0.76 18.60
C LEU A 315 -16.74 1.00 18.24
N GLY A 316 -17.05 1.87 17.29
CA GLY A 316 -18.43 2.14 16.87
C GLY A 316 -19.04 1.06 15.97
N THR A 317 -20.27 0.82 16.13
CA THR A 317 -21.37 0.12 15.43
C THR A 317 -21.14 -1.16 14.65
N MET A 318 -21.76 -2.37 15.06
CA MET A 318 -21.78 -3.44 14.07
C MET A 318 -22.33 -4.79 14.52
N HIS A 319 -22.26 -5.79 13.63
CA HIS A 319 -22.24 -7.20 13.97
C HIS A 319 -21.00 -7.49 14.82
N ILE A 320 -21.21 -7.98 16.04
CA ILE A 320 -20.13 -8.28 16.96
C ILE A 320 -20.00 -9.78 17.07
N HIS A 321 -18.81 -10.30 16.82
CA HIS A 321 -18.49 -11.67 17.19
C HIS A 321 -17.33 -11.71 18.18
N VAL A 322 -17.31 -12.73 19.03
CA VAL A 322 -16.27 -12.91 20.05
C VAL A 322 -15.73 -14.31 19.97
N LYS A 323 -14.40 -14.43 19.92
CA LYS A 323 -13.70 -15.71 19.87
C LYS A 323 -12.59 -15.79 20.91
N LYS A 324 -12.50 -16.95 21.58
CA LYS A 324 -11.32 -17.32 22.38
C LYS A 324 -11.11 -18.83 22.32
N GLY A 325 -9.99 -19.27 21.73
CA GLY A 325 -9.78 -20.68 21.41
C GLY A 325 -10.88 -21.18 20.46
N ASP A 326 -11.54 -22.26 20.86
CA ASP A 326 -12.62 -22.87 20.08
C ASP A 326 -14.03 -22.34 20.44
N VAL A 327 -14.11 -21.42 21.42
CA VAL A 327 -15.38 -20.84 21.84
C VAL A 327 -15.68 -19.61 21.00
N PHE A 328 -16.89 -19.59 20.43
CA PHE A 328 -17.37 -18.51 19.55
C PHE A 328 -18.81 -18.17 19.88
N CYS A 329 -19.11 -16.87 19.88
CA CYS A 329 -20.47 -16.35 19.92
C CYS A 329 -20.60 -15.05 19.16
N GLU A 330 -21.81 -14.71 18.73
CA GLU A 330 -22.09 -13.52 17.93
C GLU A 330 -23.34 -12.77 18.40
N ARG A 331 -23.39 -11.47 18.12
CA ARG A 331 -24.52 -10.59 18.40
C ARG A 331 -24.67 -9.57 17.28
N LEU A 332 -25.90 -9.38 16.85
CA LEU A 332 -26.28 -8.24 16.04
C LEU A 332 -26.65 -7.07 16.96
N VAL A 333 -25.95 -5.96 16.80
CA VAL A 333 -26.13 -4.77 17.64
C VAL A 333 -26.56 -3.60 16.77
N TYR A 334 -27.74 -3.05 17.06
CA TYR A 334 -28.20 -1.80 16.48
C TYR A 334 -27.71 -0.65 17.36
N THR A 335 -26.70 0.01 16.93
CA THR A 335 -25.85 0.91 17.73
C THR A 335 -26.42 2.28 18.07
N PRO A 336 -27.37 2.89 17.35
CA PRO A 336 -27.95 4.14 17.82
C PRO A 336 -28.48 4.04 19.26
N ASP A 337 -28.90 2.84 19.69
CA ASP A 337 -29.60 2.63 20.94
C ASP A 337 -28.75 2.01 22.05
N VAL A 338 -27.48 1.61 21.76
CA VAL A 338 -26.66 0.82 22.68
C VAL A 338 -25.24 1.41 22.81
N ASP A 339 -24.83 1.68 24.07
CA ASP A 339 -23.45 2.15 24.38
C ASP A 339 -22.55 1.02 24.87
N THR A 340 -23.13 -0.03 25.44
CA THR A 340 -22.41 -1.19 26.00
C THR A 340 -23.12 -2.48 25.66
N VAL A 341 -22.34 -3.46 25.16
CA VAL A 341 -22.83 -4.83 24.92
C VAL A 341 -22.10 -5.76 25.88
N GLU A 342 -22.85 -6.52 26.67
CA GLU A 342 -22.30 -7.59 27.48
C GLU A 342 -22.47 -8.93 26.75
N ILE A 343 -21.39 -9.68 26.61
CA ILE A 343 -21.35 -10.98 25.96
C ILE A 343 -20.84 -12.01 26.96
N VAL A 344 -21.61 -13.05 27.19
CA VAL A 344 -21.17 -14.24 27.90
C VAL A 344 -20.53 -15.16 26.88
N LEU A 345 -19.24 -15.42 27.02
CA LEU A 345 -18.47 -16.25 26.10
C LEU A 345 -18.80 -17.73 26.34
N LYS A 346 -19.62 -18.27 25.50
CA LYS A 346 -20.02 -19.70 25.45
C LYS A 346 -20.38 -20.04 24.01
N ASN A 347 -20.22 -21.31 23.65
CA ASN A 347 -20.71 -21.78 22.36
C ASN A 347 -22.25 -21.70 22.30
N GLU A 348 -22.74 -20.95 21.35
CA GLU A 348 -24.17 -20.84 21.07
C GLU A 348 -24.46 -21.45 19.69
N PRO A 349 -25.55 -22.22 19.58
CA PRO A 349 -25.95 -22.68 18.26
C PRO A 349 -26.35 -21.49 17.40
N VAL A 350 -25.90 -21.49 16.12
CA VAL A 350 -26.30 -20.48 15.15
C VAL A 350 -27.81 -20.59 14.94
N ASN A 351 -28.54 -19.51 15.24
CA ASN A 351 -29.98 -19.45 14.98
C ASN A 351 -30.22 -18.80 13.61
N TYR A 352 -30.42 -19.63 12.58
CA TYR A 352 -30.67 -19.17 11.21
C TYR A 352 -32.02 -18.43 11.08
N ASP A 353 -32.98 -18.63 11.95
CA ASP A 353 -34.28 -17.93 11.91
C ASP A 353 -34.15 -16.43 12.18
N THR A 354 -33.10 -16.01 12.88
CA THR A 354 -32.80 -14.59 13.12
C THR A 354 -32.34 -13.85 11.87
N TRP A 355 -31.79 -14.54 10.90
CA TRP A 355 -31.26 -13.95 9.67
C TRP A 355 -32.34 -13.52 8.68
N GLU A 356 -33.50 -14.17 8.71
CA GLU A 356 -34.62 -13.81 7.81
C GLU A 356 -35.20 -12.41 8.11
N HIS A 357 -34.96 -11.89 9.30
CA HIS A 357 -35.44 -10.59 9.75
C HIS A 357 -34.35 -9.50 9.80
N PHE A 358 -33.13 -9.83 9.41
CA PHE A 358 -32.03 -8.88 9.47
C PHE A 358 -32.11 -7.87 8.32
N VAL A 359 -32.25 -6.60 8.67
CA VAL A 359 -32.14 -5.48 7.73
C VAL A 359 -30.89 -4.69 8.05
N SER A 360 -29.91 -4.72 7.14
CA SER A 360 -28.74 -3.85 7.24
C SER A 360 -29.16 -2.41 6.92
N ILE A 361 -29.09 -1.55 7.93
CA ILE A 361 -29.38 -0.12 7.76
C ILE A 361 -28.04 0.61 7.71
N ALA A 362 -27.69 1.10 6.52
CA ALA A 362 -26.54 1.99 6.39
C ALA A 362 -26.76 3.30 7.15
N PRO A 363 -25.72 3.88 7.78
CA PRO A 363 -25.82 5.19 8.40
C PRO A 363 -26.29 6.25 7.42
N LYS A 364 -26.98 7.29 7.92
CA LYS A 364 -27.30 8.48 7.12
C LYS A 364 -26.07 9.35 6.94
N ASP A 365 -26.06 10.20 5.92
CA ASP A 365 -25.01 11.20 5.71
C ASP A 365 -24.90 12.12 6.93
N GLN A 366 -23.71 12.20 7.51
CA GLN A 366 -23.42 13.04 8.68
C GLN A 366 -22.02 13.65 8.52
N ILE A 367 -21.87 14.50 7.51
CA ILE A 367 -20.59 15.12 7.15
C ILE A 367 -20.12 16.01 8.31
N VAL A 368 -18.94 15.71 8.87
CA VAL A 368 -18.32 16.51 9.93
C VAL A 368 -17.42 17.60 9.33
N ASN A 369 -16.55 17.23 8.42
CA ASN A 369 -15.63 18.16 7.76
C ASN A 369 -15.84 18.09 6.25
N GLY A 370 -16.67 18.96 5.72
CA GLY A 370 -16.89 19.07 4.27
C GLY A 370 -16.75 20.53 3.83
N ALA A 371 -15.96 20.78 2.80
CA ALA A 371 -15.81 22.11 2.21
C ALA A 371 -16.65 22.25 0.95
N LYS A 372 -17.07 23.48 0.69
CA LYS A 372 -17.78 23.85 -0.53
C LYS A 372 -17.01 24.94 -1.25
N PRO A 373 -16.54 24.70 -2.49
CA PRO A 373 -15.86 25.72 -3.27
C PRO A 373 -16.83 26.81 -3.72
N THR A 374 -16.30 28.01 -3.96
CA THR A 374 -17.02 29.07 -4.66
C THR A 374 -17.20 28.73 -6.14
N GLU A 375 -18.09 29.41 -6.85
CA GLU A 375 -18.28 29.19 -8.28
C GLU A 375 -17.00 29.49 -9.09
N GLU A 376 -16.26 30.53 -8.71
CA GLU A 376 -14.98 30.88 -9.32
C GLU A 376 -13.94 29.76 -9.13
N GLN A 377 -13.85 29.18 -7.92
CA GLN A 377 -12.98 28.04 -7.64
C GLN A 377 -13.36 26.82 -8.50
N LYS A 378 -14.67 26.52 -8.63
CA LYS A 378 -15.16 25.41 -9.46
C LYS A 378 -14.78 25.58 -10.94
N GLU A 379 -14.98 26.78 -11.50
CA GLU A 379 -14.60 27.08 -12.88
C GLU A 379 -13.09 26.91 -13.11
N LEU A 380 -12.28 27.41 -12.19
CA LEU A 380 -10.83 27.26 -12.23
C LEU A 380 -10.41 25.77 -12.10
N GLY A 381 -11.04 25.06 -11.18
CA GLY A 381 -10.81 23.63 -10.96
C GLY A 381 -11.11 22.80 -12.19
N MET A 382 -12.27 22.99 -12.83
CA MET A 382 -12.60 22.32 -14.08
C MET A 382 -11.55 22.56 -15.17
N LYS A 383 -11.10 23.81 -15.36
CA LYS A 383 -10.06 24.14 -16.35
C LYS A 383 -8.74 23.43 -16.04
N LYS A 384 -8.34 23.37 -14.77
CA LYS A 384 -7.12 22.69 -14.33
C LYS A 384 -7.22 21.17 -14.53
N THR A 385 -8.36 20.57 -14.21
CA THR A 385 -8.62 19.14 -14.40
C THR A 385 -8.57 18.77 -15.90
N ASP A 386 -9.21 19.55 -16.76
CA ASP A 386 -9.14 19.35 -18.20
C ASP A 386 -7.70 19.45 -18.74
N ALA A 387 -6.94 20.42 -18.23
CA ALA A 387 -5.54 20.58 -18.61
C ALA A 387 -4.67 19.39 -18.11
N ALA A 388 -4.91 18.90 -16.90
CA ALA A 388 -4.23 17.75 -16.33
C ALA A 388 -4.52 16.48 -17.17
N ASN A 389 -5.77 16.23 -17.50
CA ASN A 389 -6.18 15.11 -18.36
C ASN A 389 -5.48 15.13 -19.72
N LYS A 390 -5.50 16.29 -20.40
CA LYS A 390 -4.81 16.45 -21.71
C LYS A 390 -3.30 16.19 -21.62
N LYS A 391 -2.64 16.67 -20.58
CA LYS A 391 -1.20 16.41 -20.35
C LYS A 391 -0.93 14.93 -20.16
N ARG A 392 -1.75 14.25 -19.34
CA ARG A 392 -1.61 12.82 -19.10
C ARG A 392 -1.83 12.01 -20.38
N GLU A 393 -2.89 12.32 -21.13
CA GLU A 393 -3.21 11.66 -22.40
C GLU A 393 -2.07 11.82 -23.41
N ALA A 394 -1.53 13.04 -23.55
CA ALA A 394 -0.38 13.29 -24.41
C ALA A 394 0.87 12.52 -23.97
N ARG A 395 1.14 12.46 -22.65
CA ARG A 395 2.24 11.69 -22.08
C ARG A 395 2.07 10.19 -22.35
N VAL A 396 0.88 9.64 -22.15
CA VAL A 396 0.60 8.22 -22.41
C VAL A 396 0.73 7.90 -23.90
N ALA A 397 0.23 8.76 -24.77
CA ALA A 397 0.37 8.58 -26.21
C ALA A 397 1.84 8.58 -26.66
N ALA A 398 2.70 9.40 -26.04
CA ALA A 398 4.12 9.46 -26.34
C ALA A 398 4.95 8.26 -25.81
N MET A 399 4.37 7.39 -24.99
CA MET A 399 5.05 6.19 -24.48
C MET A 399 5.14 5.06 -25.51
N PHE A 400 4.32 5.07 -26.56
CA PHE A 400 4.22 3.97 -27.50
C PHE A 400 4.48 4.43 -28.96
N ASP A 401 5.43 3.77 -29.58
CA ASP A 401 5.72 3.92 -31.03
C ASP A 401 5.10 2.73 -31.78
N ALA A 402 3.98 2.98 -32.43
CA ALA A 402 3.22 1.97 -33.14
C ALA A 402 3.97 1.39 -34.34
N ASP A 403 4.75 2.22 -35.06
CA ASP A 403 5.50 1.79 -36.24
C ASP A 403 6.68 0.90 -35.84
N LYS A 404 7.39 1.26 -34.75
CA LYS A 404 8.46 0.45 -34.19
C LYS A 404 7.95 -0.90 -33.66
N ALA A 405 6.89 -0.87 -32.87
CA ALA A 405 6.28 -2.10 -32.33
C ALA A 405 5.83 -3.05 -33.47
N LYS A 406 5.20 -2.50 -34.49
CA LYS A 406 4.79 -3.27 -35.68
C LYS A 406 6.01 -3.83 -36.44
N ALA A 407 7.07 -3.07 -36.62
CA ALA A 407 8.28 -3.54 -37.27
C ALA A 407 8.94 -4.71 -36.53
N ILE A 408 8.95 -4.70 -35.19
CA ILE A 408 9.44 -5.81 -34.37
C ILE A 408 8.58 -7.05 -34.53
N VAL A 409 7.26 -6.89 -34.43
CA VAL A 409 6.31 -8.00 -34.59
C VAL A 409 6.47 -8.67 -35.97
N ASP A 410 6.48 -7.86 -37.03
CA ASP A 410 6.63 -8.36 -38.40
C ASP A 410 7.99 -9.02 -38.64
N LYS A 411 9.08 -8.43 -38.13
CA LYS A 411 10.46 -8.92 -38.32
C LYS A 411 10.69 -10.30 -37.71
N TYR A 412 10.18 -10.51 -36.50
CA TYR A 412 10.42 -11.74 -35.73
C TYR A 412 9.27 -12.74 -35.80
N GLY A 413 8.15 -12.40 -36.45
CA GLY A 413 7.00 -13.26 -36.64
C GLY A 413 6.17 -13.47 -35.38
N TYR A 414 6.13 -12.47 -34.49
CA TYR A 414 5.29 -12.51 -33.27
C TYR A 414 3.79 -12.38 -33.62
N GLY A 415 2.94 -12.87 -32.71
CA GLY A 415 1.49 -12.69 -32.84
C GLY A 415 1.02 -11.26 -32.55
N GLN A 416 -0.24 -10.98 -32.93
CA GLN A 416 -0.89 -9.69 -32.67
C GLN A 416 -0.95 -9.37 -31.15
N GLU A 417 -1.01 -10.39 -30.31
CA GLU A 417 -1.03 -10.26 -28.85
C GLU A 417 0.23 -9.57 -28.31
N ILE A 418 1.38 -9.76 -28.96
CA ILE A 418 2.62 -9.07 -28.59
C ILE A 418 2.55 -7.57 -28.90
N TYR A 419 1.95 -7.19 -30.02
CA TYR A 419 1.71 -5.77 -30.32
C TYR A 419 0.84 -5.11 -29.25
N GLU A 420 -0.26 -5.78 -28.86
CA GLU A 420 -1.17 -5.29 -27.82
C GLU A 420 -0.48 -5.23 -26.45
N LEU A 421 0.34 -6.23 -26.13
CA LEU A 421 1.15 -6.27 -24.92
C LEU A 421 2.13 -5.08 -24.86
N LEU A 422 2.84 -4.77 -25.95
CA LEU A 422 3.74 -3.62 -26.03
C LEU A 422 2.98 -2.30 -25.81
N PHE A 423 1.79 -2.14 -26.37
CA PHE A 423 0.95 -0.99 -26.11
C PHE A 423 0.53 -0.87 -24.63
N GLU A 424 0.21 -2.00 -23.98
CA GLU A 424 -0.17 -2.04 -22.56
C GLU A 424 1.00 -1.84 -21.59
N SER A 425 2.24 -2.05 -22.02
CA SER A 425 3.43 -2.01 -21.17
C SER A 425 3.89 -0.60 -20.77
N ARG A 426 3.29 0.44 -21.36
CA ARG A 426 3.54 1.85 -21.04
C ARG A 426 5.03 2.21 -21.14
N SER A 427 5.60 2.87 -20.13
CA SER A 427 7.01 3.26 -20.15
C SER A 427 8.00 2.09 -20.15
N ASN A 428 7.55 0.87 -19.87
CA ASN A 428 8.39 -0.33 -19.96
C ASN A 428 8.53 -0.87 -21.38
N VAL A 429 7.81 -0.28 -22.36
CA VAL A 429 7.81 -0.73 -23.75
C VAL A 429 9.21 -0.85 -24.34
N THR A 430 10.07 0.11 -24.12
CA THR A 430 11.45 0.10 -24.65
C THR A 430 12.24 -1.11 -24.19
N ARG A 431 12.14 -1.48 -22.90
CA ARG A 431 12.83 -2.66 -22.37
C ARG A 431 12.27 -3.96 -22.94
N LEU A 432 10.95 -4.04 -23.12
CA LEU A 432 10.31 -5.22 -23.71
C LEU A 432 10.63 -5.32 -25.21
N GLU A 433 10.72 -4.22 -25.93
CA GLU A 433 11.21 -4.19 -27.32
C GLU A 433 12.65 -4.72 -27.42
N GLU A 434 13.56 -4.22 -26.59
CA GLU A 434 14.95 -4.72 -26.50
C GLU A 434 15.00 -6.21 -26.17
N PHE A 435 14.13 -6.70 -25.28
CA PHE A 435 14.02 -8.12 -24.97
C PHE A 435 13.52 -8.94 -26.17
N LEU A 436 12.53 -8.45 -26.91
CA LEU A 436 12.00 -9.10 -28.11
C LEU A 436 13.02 -9.13 -29.24
N GLU A 437 13.88 -8.12 -29.36
CA GLU A 437 14.95 -8.03 -30.36
C GLU A 437 16.21 -8.86 -30.00
N ASP A 438 16.34 -9.28 -28.72
CA ASP A 438 17.46 -10.11 -28.25
C ASP A 438 17.42 -11.50 -28.91
N GLU A 439 18.47 -11.86 -29.67
CA GLU A 439 18.55 -13.11 -30.43
C GLU A 439 19.07 -14.29 -29.60
N THR A 440 19.34 -14.11 -28.31
CA THR A 440 19.82 -15.16 -27.40
C THR A 440 18.80 -16.27 -27.21
N PHE A 441 17.51 -15.93 -27.22
CA PHE A 441 16.40 -16.85 -27.07
C PHE A 441 15.48 -16.84 -28.30
N SER A 442 14.80 -17.95 -28.54
CA SER A 442 13.86 -18.05 -29.68
C SER A 442 12.71 -17.04 -29.52
N ALA A 443 12.20 -16.53 -30.66
CA ALA A 443 11.02 -15.66 -30.66
C ALA A 443 9.84 -16.33 -29.97
N HIS A 444 9.60 -17.61 -30.23
CA HIS A 444 8.55 -18.40 -29.61
C HIS A 444 8.65 -18.42 -28.07
N ALA A 445 9.84 -18.69 -27.49
CA ALA A 445 10.02 -18.73 -26.05
C ALA A 445 9.77 -17.35 -25.39
N LYS A 446 10.22 -16.28 -26.03
CA LYS A 446 9.98 -14.90 -25.57
C LYS A 446 8.49 -14.53 -25.61
N GLU A 447 7.81 -14.85 -26.69
CA GLU A 447 6.38 -14.62 -26.86
C GLU A 447 5.56 -15.34 -25.79
N LYS A 448 5.79 -16.65 -25.63
CA LYS A 448 5.07 -17.47 -24.64
C LYS A 448 5.28 -16.95 -23.22
N LEU A 449 6.52 -16.59 -22.86
CA LEU A 449 6.82 -16.02 -21.55
C LEU A 449 6.12 -14.69 -21.31
N LEU A 450 6.18 -13.76 -22.27
CA LEU A 450 5.55 -12.44 -22.12
C LEU A 450 4.02 -12.54 -21.99
N LEU A 451 3.38 -13.49 -22.67
CA LEU A 451 1.94 -13.66 -22.59
C LEU A 451 1.47 -14.19 -21.22
N THR A 452 2.35 -14.77 -20.40
CA THR A 452 2.01 -15.15 -19.02
C THR A 452 2.01 -13.99 -18.04
N LEU A 453 2.58 -12.84 -18.41
CA LEU A 453 2.71 -11.69 -17.53
C LEU A 453 1.38 -10.97 -17.32
N SER A 454 1.10 -10.59 -16.06
CA SER A 454 -0.02 -9.69 -15.76
C SER A 454 0.22 -8.30 -16.36
N LYS A 455 -0.84 -7.49 -16.45
CA LYS A 455 -0.71 -6.10 -16.95
C LYS A 455 0.27 -5.27 -16.14
N LYS A 456 0.37 -5.48 -14.83
CA LYS A 456 1.35 -4.79 -13.98
C LYS A 456 2.77 -5.28 -14.23
N ASP A 457 2.95 -6.59 -14.38
CA ASP A 457 4.26 -7.15 -14.69
C ASP A 457 4.81 -6.62 -16.02
N ARG A 458 3.97 -6.51 -17.05
CA ARG A 458 4.35 -5.89 -18.33
C ARG A 458 4.87 -4.46 -18.18
N ARG A 459 4.36 -3.72 -17.21
CA ARG A 459 4.68 -2.31 -16.95
C ARG A 459 5.92 -2.09 -16.08
N ASP A 460 6.35 -3.08 -15.31
CA ASP A 460 7.43 -2.92 -14.32
C ASP A 460 8.44 -4.08 -14.27
N VAL A 461 8.29 -5.12 -15.08
CA VAL A 461 9.26 -6.22 -15.08
C VAL A 461 10.62 -5.76 -15.59
N ASP A 462 11.65 -6.18 -14.86
CA ASP A 462 13.03 -6.12 -15.34
C ASP A 462 13.28 -7.27 -16.32
N THR A 463 13.66 -6.94 -17.53
CA THR A 463 13.87 -7.94 -18.60
C THR A 463 15.05 -8.86 -18.32
N ASP A 464 16.01 -8.48 -17.46
CA ASP A 464 17.07 -9.38 -17.02
C ASP A 464 16.53 -10.56 -16.23
N VAL A 465 15.47 -10.36 -15.44
CA VAL A 465 14.73 -11.46 -14.76
C VAL A 465 14.14 -12.44 -15.76
N LEU A 466 13.58 -11.95 -16.87
CA LEU A 466 13.02 -12.78 -17.94
C LEU A 466 14.11 -13.58 -18.67
N LYS A 467 15.25 -12.93 -18.99
CA LYS A 467 16.41 -13.59 -19.61
C LYS A 467 16.98 -14.67 -18.72
N GLU A 468 17.16 -14.38 -17.43
CA GLU A 468 17.60 -15.37 -16.45
C GLU A 468 16.63 -16.56 -16.36
N ALA A 469 15.32 -16.29 -16.32
CA ALA A 469 14.29 -17.32 -16.28
C ALA A 469 14.39 -18.27 -17.48
N LEU A 470 14.52 -17.73 -18.69
CA LEU A 470 14.68 -18.53 -19.91
C LEU A 470 16.01 -19.32 -19.91
N ALA A 471 17.10 -18.70 -19.46
CA ALA A 471 18.40 -19.36 -19.40
C ALA A 471 18.42 -20.57 -18.45
N LEU A 472 17.80 -20.44 -17.28
CA LEU A 472 17.72 -21.50 -16.27
C LEU A 472 16.80 -22.66 -16.66
N THR A 473 15.86 -22.42 -17.56
CA THR A 473 14.85 -23.42 -17.96
C THR A 473 15.04 -23.97 -19.37
N LYS A 474 16.10 -23.54 -20.08
CA LYS A 474 16.36 -23.89 -21.50
C LYS A 474 16.41 -25.38 -21.80
N ASP A 475 16.84 -26.19 -20.82
CA ASP A 475 17.03 -27.65 -20.98
C ASP A 475 15.80 -28.45 -20.50
N TYR A 476 14.72 -27.76 -20.11
CA TYR A 476 13.49 -28.39 -19.65
C TYR A 476 12.52 -28.62 -20.80
N THR A 477 11.88 -29.77 -20.82
CA THR A 477 10.83 -30.12 -21.78
C THR A 477 9.56 -30.49 -21.04
N PHE A 478 8.44 -29.91 -21.47
CA PHE A 478 7.11 -30.15 -20.93
C PHE A 478 6.12 -30.38 -22.07
N GLU A 479 5.19 -31.32 -21.88
CA GLU A 479 4.13 -31.57 -22.86
C GLU A 479 3.14 -30.40 -22.95
N ASP A 480 2.84 -29.76 -21.80
CA ASP A 480 1.97 -28.56 -21.70
C ASP A 480 2.84 -27.31 -21.63
N GLU A 481 2.96 -26.65 -22.76
CA GLU A 481 3.82 -25.46 -22.91
C GLU A 481 3.27 -24.26 -22.12
N GLU A 482 1.96 -24.09 -22.01
CA GLU A 482 1.34 -22.99 -21.25
C GLU A 482 1.66 -23.13 -19.76
N LEU A 483 1.46 -24.32 -19.18
CA LEU A 483 1.82 -24.60 -17.80
C LEU A 483 3.32 -24.45 -17.56
N PHE A 484 4.15 -24.80 -18.53
CA PHE A 484 5.58 -24.64 -18.44
C PHE A 484 5.99 -23.18 -18.26
N TYR A 485 5.55 -22.28 -19.13
CA TYR A 485 5.90 -20.87 -19.02
C TYR A 485 5.30 -20.22 -17.78
N GLN A 486 4.07 -20.55 -17.45
CA GLN A 486 3.36 -19.93 -16.34
C GLN A 486 3.88 -20.34 -14.95
N TYR A 487 4.25 -21.62 -14.77
CA TYR A 487 4.55 -22.16 -13.44
C TYR A 487 6.00 -22.61 -13.25
N VAL A 488 6.77 -22.82 -14.31
CA VAL A 488 8.16 -23.27 -14.22
C VAL A 488 9.15 -22.16 -14.60
N VAL A 489 8.92 -21.50 -15.73
CA VAL A 489 9.84 -20.47 -16.23
C VAL A 489 9.75 -19.23 -15.35
N CYS A 490 8.57 -18.71 -15.13
CA CYS A 490 8.36 -17.49 -14.37
C CYS A 490 7.13 -17.59 -13.45
N PRO A 491 7.17 -18.45 -12.43
CA PRO A 491 6.05 -18.60 -11.51
C PRO A 491 5.75 -17.31 -10.73
N ARG A 492 4.48 -17.04 -10.53
CA ARG A 492 3.98 -15.89 -9.78
C ARG A 492 3.69 -16.30 -8.34
N VAL A 493 4.30 -15.63 -7.38
CA VAL A 493 3.93 -15.67 -5.98
C VAL A 493 3.06 -14.45 -5.68
N PHE A 494 1.86 -14.66 -5.27
CA PHE A 494 0.80 -13.70 -4.92
C PHE A 494 1.14 -12.23 -5.24
N ASN A 495 1.39 -11.36 -4.29
CA ASN A 495 1.62 -9.92 -4.51
C ASN A 495 3.10 -9.52 -4.68
N GLU A 496 4.01 -10.48 -4.80
CA GLU A 496 5.43 -10.16 -4.93
C GLU A 496 5.85 -9.82 -6.37
N PRO A 497 6.81 -8.91 -6.57
CA PRO A 497 7.43 -8.69 -7.86
C PRO A 497 8.14 -9.95 -8.39
N LEU A 498 8.14 -10.17 -9.70
CA LEU A 498 8.69 -11.40 -10.29
C LEU A 498 10.15 -11.68 -9.90
N ARG A 499 11.00 -10.66 -9.78
CA ARG A 499 12.40 -10.80 -9.36
C ARG A 499 12.54 -11.46 -7.98
N LYS A 500 11.66 -11.10 -7.03
CA LYS A 500 11.66 -11.68 -5.68
C LYS A 500 11.18 -13.11 -5.68
N ASN A 501 10.14 -13.38 -6.44
CA ASN A 501 9.62 -14.74 -6.61
C ASN A 501 10.70 -15.69 -7.15
N ARG A 502 11.45 -15.21 -8.13
CA ARG A 502 12.51 -15.96 -8.77
C ARG A 502 13.62 -16.32 -7.78
N GLN A 503 14.16 -15.33 -7.06
CA GLN A 503 15.22 -15.56 -6.09
C GLN A 503 14.77 -16.52 -4.99
N PHE A 504 13.54 -16.35 -4.51
CA PHE A 504 12.94 -17.23 -3.53
C PHE A 504 12.91 -18.70 -4.00
N ILE A 505 12.46 -18.94 -5.25
CA ILE A 505 12.40 -20.30 -5.81
C ILE A 505 13.80 -20.90 -5.97
N LEU A 506 14.80 -20.09 -6.33
CA LEU A 506 16.18 -20.57 -6.48
C LEU A 506 16.80 -20.96 -5.13
N ASP A 507 16.55 -20.21 -4.07
CA ASP A 507 17.23 -20.34 -2.79
C ASP A 507 16.50 -21.27 -1.81
N PHE A 508 15.19 -21.38 -1.92
CA PHE A 508 14.35 -22.05 -0.92
C PHE A 508 14.13 -23.55 -1.19
N PHE A 509 13.95 -23.94 -2.45
CA PHE A 509 13.60 -25.32 -2.79
C PHE A 509 14.83 -26.21 -2.99
N THR A 510 14.77 -27.42 -2.44
CA THR A 510 15.75 -28.48 -2.72
C THR A 510 15.68 -28.93 -4.19
N GLU A 511 16.73 -29.56 -4.70
CA GLU A 511 16.71 -30.08 -6.06
C GLU A 511 15.66 -31.20 -6.27
N GLU A 512 15.31 -31.95 -5.21
CA GLU A 512 14.24 -32.96 -5.25
C GLU A 512 12.86 -32.30 -5.40
N GLU A 513 12.60 -31.24 -4.65
CA GLU A 513 11.35 -30.45 -4.77
C GLU A 513 11.26 -29.78 -6.13
N LYS A 514 12.35 -29.15 -6.61
CA LYS A 514 12.41 -28.61 -7.97
C LYS A 514 12.13 -29.67 -9.04
N ALA A 515 12.65 -30.89 -8.87
CA ALA A 515 12.38 -31.98 -9.78
C ALA A 515 10.91 -32.46 -9.72
N ALA A 516 10.30 -32.47 -8.54
CA ALA A 516 8.87 -32.80 -8.38
C ALA A 516 7.99 -31.72 -9.04
N PHE A 517 8.30 -30.48 -8.84
CA PHE A 517 7.59 -29.35 -9.46
C PHE A 517 7.67 -29.33 -10.98
N ARG A 518 8.80 -29.77 -11.54
CA ARG A 518 8.93 -29.95 -13.00
C ARG A 518 7.98 -31.00 -13.59
N LYS A 519 7.62 -32.02 -12.80
CA LYS A 519 6.66 -33.07 -13.22
C LYS A 519 5.21 -32.61 -13.11
N ASP A 520 4.91 -31.72 -12.17
CA ASP A 520 3.60 -31.14 -11.98
C ASP A 520 3.76 -29.62 -11.70
N PRO A 521 3.88 -28.80 -12.73
CA PRO A 521 4.09 -27.36 -12.59
C PRO A 521 3.00 -26.63 -11.79
N ARG A 522 1.77 -27.14 -11.83
CA ARG A 522 0.65 -26.54 -11.07
C ARG A 522 0.85 -26.69 -9.56
N SER A 523 1.48 -27.78 -9.11
CA SER A 523 1.77 -28.01 -7.70
C SER A 523 2.74 -26.97 -7.10
N VAL A 524 3.62 -26.38 -7.92
CA VAL A 524 4.51 -25.27 -7.49
C VAL A 524 3.67 -24.08 -7.04
N TRP A 525 2.73 -23.67 -7.87
CA TRP A 525 1.88 -22.52 -7.58
C TRP A 525 0.99 -22.79 -6.36
N GLU A 526 0.40 -23.97 -6.25
CA GLU A 526 -0.41 -24.37 -5.10
C GLU A 526 0.41 -24.38 -3.80
N TYR A 527 1.62 -24.94 -3.84
CA TYR A 527 2.52 -24.96 -2.68
C TYR A 527 2.93 -23.55 -2.27
N ILE A 528 3.39 -22.72 -3.20
CA ILE A 528 3.83 -21.36 -2.92
C ILE A 528 2.68 -20.55 -2.34
N ASN A 529 1.50 -20.60 -2.91
CA ASN A 529 0.36 -19.83 -2.40
C ASN A 529 -0.13 -20.34 -1.05
N LYS A 530 -0.10 -21.66 -0.82
CA LYS A 530 -0.59 -22.24 0.43
C LYS A 530 0.41 -22.09 1.57
N GLU A 531 1.68 -22.37 1.35
CA GLU A 531 2.68 -22.48 2.43
C GLU A 531 3.48 -21.19 2.65
N ILE A 532 3.53 -20.30 1.67
CA ILE A 532 4.40 -19.12 1.69
C ILE A 532 3.64 -17.82 1.70
N ALA A 533 2.66 -17.64 0.82
CA ALA A 533 1.91 -16.39 0.72
C ALA A 533 1.07 -16.08 1.97
N PHE A 534 0.72 -17.07 2.77
CA PHE A 534 -0.08 -16.94 3.99
C PHE A 534 0.73 -16.98 5.29
N ASN A 535 2.05 -17.18 5.22
CA ASN A 535 2.96 -17.11 6.35
C ASN A 535 4.02 -16.02 6.13
N PRO A 536 3.63 -14.72 6.20
CA PRO A 536 4.57 -13.61 6.04
C PRO A 536 5.56 -13.50 7.20
#